data_080a6ca3274964161eb64ecedbca4f18
#
_entry.id   080a6ca3274964161eb64ecedbca4f18
#
_cell.length_a   1.000
_cell.length_b   1.000
_cell.length_c   1.000
_cell.angle_alpha   90.00
_cell.angle_beta   90.00
_cell.angle_gamma   90.00
#
_symmetry.space_group_name_H-M   'P 1'
#
loop_
_entity.id
_entity.type
_entity.pdbx_description
1 polymer ?
#
loop_
_entity_poly.entity_id
_entity_poly.type
_entity_poly.pdbx_seq_one_letter_code
_entity_poly.pdbx_strand_id
1 'polypeptide(L)'
;MSQAAADALVVDAQALFRVEKYAEAATRFEKATQLFPAHAAAWKGLGQTLLCLGRPHEATRAFDQAIGLAPGSATALWGGAVAHAEVGNKVVALSYLRRTLKLQPTWIEMAKGVPTLAAFLQWSTRTAEDLKQVFGAFSTRTYRHAGDDTRAVEVARIVDRPAVGRWTFVTIGLTNHVWPDAERPRIELILQSIVDHEVCGQILANLAFHLADTGFYPEPGVVVRDVIGALGAGDLSERLPHVYIRVPRGWTFSLPLDVGPPPVTLAQVIPISELEYGIWKNKITDLEPALAARKVDVADLKRSGA
;
A
#
# COMPACT_ATOMS: atom_id res chain seq x y z
N MET A 1 39.85 12.27 9.04
CA MET A 1 39.28 13.25 9.98
C MET A 1 38.42 12.54 11.00
N SER A 2 38.45 12.92 12.25
CA SER A 2 38.07 12.06 13.37
C SER A 2 36.56 12.08 13.62
N GLN A 3 35.94 10.92 13.77
CA GLN A 3 34.56 10.70 14.21
C GLN A 3 34.31 11.46 15.54
N ALA A 4 35.28 11.47 16.47
CA ALA A 4 35.19 12.18 17.74
C ALA A 4 34.95 13.70 17.59
N ALA A 5 35.50 14.33 16.55
CA ALA A 5 35.22 15.75 16.28
C ALA A 5 33.79 15.96 15.74
N ALA A 6 33.26 15.03 14.96
CA ALA A 6 31.88 15.07 14.52
C ALA A 6 30.90 14.81 15.68
N ASP A 7 31.23 13.85 16.57
CA ASP A 7 30.44 13.56 17.77
C ASP A 7 30.33 14.80 18.68
N ALA A 8 31.43 15.53 18.90
CA ALA A 8 31.43 16.76 19.70
C ALA A 8 30.53 17.85 19.09
N LEU A 9 30.57 18.01 17.75
CA LEU A 9 29.70 18.95 17.05
C LEU A 9 28.24 18.56 17.14
N VAL A 10 27.92 17.26 17.12
CA VAL A 10 26.54 16.76 17.27
C VAL A 10 25.99 17.06 18.66
N VAL A 11 26.80 16.87 19.69
CA VAL A 11 26.41 17.22 21.07
C VAL A 11 26.15 18.73 21.22
N ASP A 12 27.02 19.57 20.67
CA ASP A 12 26.88 21.02 20.65
C ASP A 12 25.61 21.46 19.89
N ALA A 13 25.39 20.88 18.71
CA ALA A 13 24.20 21.13 17.92
C ALA A 13 22.90 20.73 18.63
N GLN A 14 22.88 19.59 19.32
CA GLN A 14 21.75 19.16 20.12
C GLN A 14 21.45 20.10 21.29
N ALA A 15 22.48 20.66 21.92
CA ALA A 15 22.29 21.66 22.97
C ALA A 15 21.67 22.95 22.42
N LEU A 16 22.14 23.42 21.27
CA LEU A 16 21.57 24.58 20.56
C LEU A 16 20.12 24.32 20.12
N PHE A 17 19.83 23.13 19.60
CA PHE A 17 18.47 22.73 19.20
C PHE A 17 17.48 22.77 20.37
N ARG A 18 17.90 22.31 21.58
CA ARG A 18 17.04 22.32 22.77
C ARG A 18 16.69 23.73 23.26
N VAL A 19 17.53 24.72 22.95
CA VAL A 19 17.26 26.12 23.27
C VAL A 19 16.77 26.92 22.06
N GLU A 20 16.23 26.19 21.07
CA GLU A 20 15.57 26.72 19.86
C GLU A 20 16.46 27.59 18.95
N LYS A 21 17.78 27.55 19.14
CA LYS A 21 18.75 28.21 18.27
C LYS A 21 18.99 27.40 16.99
N TYR A 22 17.90 27.21 16.21
CA TYR A 22 17.89 26.27 15.06
C TYR A 22 18.92 26.64 13.99
N ALA A 23 19.14 27.92 13.68
CA ALA A 23 20.12 28.33 12.66
C ALA A 23 21.55 27.94 13.06
N GLU A 24 21.92 28.16 14.35
CA GLU A 24 23.23 27.80 14.87
C GLU A 24 23.37 26.26 14.93
N ALA A 25 22.31 25.57 15.35
CA ALA A 25 22.27 24.10 15.38
C ALA A 25 22.46 23.49 13.98
N ALA A 26 21.78 24.01 12.95
CA ALA A 26 21.94 23.57 11.58
C ALA A 26 23.40 23.67 11.12
N THR A 27 24.04 24.83 11.36
CA THR A 27 25.47 25.05 11.02
C THR A 27 26.38 24.01 11.67
N ARG A 28 26.12 23.64 12.94
CA ARG A 28 26.90 22.62 13.63
C ARG A 28 26.66 21.22 13.07
N PHE A 29 25.43 20.87 12.82
CA PHE A 29 25.10 19.58 12.19
C PHE A 29 25.67 19.46 10.77
N GLU A 30 25.58 20.52 9.94
CA GLU A 30 26.19 20.55 8.60
C GLU A 30 27.69 20.29 8.68
N LYS A 31 28.39 20.96 9.61
CA LYS A 31 29.81 20.75 9.81
C LYS A 31 30.12 19.33 10.26
N ALA A 32 29.30 18.74 11.12
CA ALA A 32 29.45 17.35 11.56
C ALA A 32 29.30 16.38 10.37
N THR A 33 28.30 16.58 9.49
CA THR A 33 28.10 15.74 8.31
C THR A 33 29.22 15.89 7.27
N GLN A 34 29.82 17.06 7.14
CA GLN A 34 31.00 17.29 6.30
C GLN A 34 32.25 16.60 6.84
N LEU A 35 32.44 16.63 8.16
CA LEU A 35 33.59 15.99 8.82
C LEU A 35 33.50 14.46 8.82
N PHE A 36 32.29 13.92 9.01
CA PHE A 36 32.04 12.49 9.02
C PHE A 36 30.71 12.17 8.33
N PRO A 37 30.69 12.01 6.99
CA PRO A 37 29.48 11.77 6.21
C PRO A 37 28.68 10.51 6.62
N ALA A 38 29.32 9.53 7.24
CA ALA A 38 28.66 8.32 7.74
C ALA A 38 27.98 8.49 9.11
N HIS A 39 27.82 9.71 9.61
CA HIS A 39 27.25 9.99 10.92
C HIS A 39 25.72 10.12 10.86
N ALA A 40 24.99 9.00 10.98
CA ALA A 40 23.53 8.97 10.88
C ALA A 40 22.81 9.96 11.83
N ALA A 41 23.31 10.11 13.07
CA ALA A 41 22.72 11.03 14.05
C ALA A 41 22.90 12.52 13.67
N ALA A 42 24.01 12.88 13.00
CA ALA A 42 24.23 14.24 12.50
C ALA A 42 23.23 14.55 11.38
N TRP A 43 23.07 13.65 10.40
CA TRP A 43 22.10 13.79 9.33
C TRP A 43 20.67 13.89 9.86
N LYS A 44 20.28 13.02 10.82
CA LYS A 44 18.97 13.09 11.46
C LYS A 44 18.74 14.42 12.16
N GLY A 45 19.72 14.88 12.94
CA GLY A 45 19.65 16.16 13.66
C GLY A 45 19.55 17.35 12.71
N LEU A 46 20.30 17.31 11.60
CA LEU A 46 20.19 18.31 10.54
C LEU A 46 18.78 18.35 9.94
N GLY A 47 18.22 17.19 9.58
CA GLY A 47 16.87 17.09 9.04
C GLY A 47 15.81 17.66 9.98
N GLN A 48 15.88 17.33 11.28
CA GLN A 48 14.96 17.88 12.30
C GLN A 48 15.08 19.40 12.41
N THR A 49 16.31 19.90 12.43
CA THR A 49 16.57 21.34 12.53
C THR A 49 16.07 22.10 11.29
N LEU A 50 16.25 21.54 10.10
CA LEU A 50 15.78 22.11 8.86
C LEU A 50 14.24 22.17 8.79
N LEU A 51 13.53 21.17 9.32
CA LEU A 51 12.06 21.24 9.46
C LEU A 51 11.65 22.40 10.37
N CYS A 52 12.29 22.57 11.53
CA CYS A 52 12.01 23.70 12.42
C CYS A 52 12.29 25.07 11.76
N LEU A 53 13.22 25.12 10.81
CA LEU A 53 13.52 26.32 10.01
C LEU A 53 12.61 26.54 8.80
N GLY A 54 11.61 25.68 8.56
CA GLY A 54 10.72 25.75 7.40
C GLY A 54 11.44 25.43 6.07
N ARG A 55 12.47 24.58 6.09
CA ARG A 55 13.27 24.16 4.92
C ARG A 55 13.04 22.68 4.57
N PRO A 56 11.79 22.26 4.28
CA PRO A 56 11.47 20.83 4.14
C PRO A 56 12.18 20.14 2.97
N HIS A 57 12.42 20.83 1.84
CA HIS A 57 13.18 20.27 0.71
C HIS A 57 14.62 19.88 1.07
N GLU A 58 15.24 20.59 1.97
CA GLU A 58 16.59 20.24 2.42
C GLU A 58 16.54 19.16 3.51
N ALA A 59 15.50 19.21 4.35
CA ALA A 59 15.24 18.19 5.36
C ALA A 59 15.05 16.80 4.74
N THR A 60 14.37 16.67 3.58
CA THR A 60 14.22 15.38 2.91
C THR A 60 15.57 14.73 2.63
N ARG A 61 16.51 15.49 2.04
CA ARG A 61 17.86 14.99 1.74
C ARG A 61 18.61 14.53 2.98
N ALA A 62 18.51 15.31 4.06
CA ALA A 62 19.17 14.98 5.32
C ALA A 62 18.59 13.70 5.95
N PHE A 63 17.27 13.54 5.96
CA PHE A 63 16.63 12.32 6.45
C PHE A 63 16.92 11.11 5.57
N ASP A 64 16.94 11.24 4.25
CA ASP A 64 17.28 10.15 3.34
C ASP A 64 18.69 9.63 3.60
N GLN A 65 19.66 10.52 3.83
CA GLN A 65 21.01 10.14 4.25
C GLN A 65 21.01 9.42 5.61
N ALA A 66 20.29 9.96 6.60
CA ALA A 66 20.18 9.35 7.91
C ALA A 66 19.57 7.93 7.85
N ILE A 67 18.51 7.75 7.03
CA ILE A 67 17.82 6.48 6.84
C ILE A 67 18.67 5.49 6.05
N GLY A 68 19.42 5.96 5.05
CA GLY A 68 20.39 5.12 4.33
C GLY A 68 21.48 4.55 5.25
N LEU A 69 21.96 5.35 6.19
CA LEU A 69 22.96 4.95 7.17
C LEU A 69 22.40 4.13 8.34
N ALA A 70 21.16 4.38 8.74
CA ALA A 70 20.49 3.70 9.85
C ALA A 70 19.02 3.34 9.50
N PRO A 71 18.79 2.30 8.69
CA PRO A 71 17.46 1.96 8.17
C PRO A 71 16.41 1.60 9.23
N GLY A 72 16.85 1.21 10.44
CA GLY A 72 16.00 0.87 11.59
C GLY A 72 15.70 2.05 12.52
N SER A 73 16.13 3.28 12.19
CA SER A 73 15.87 4.44 13.03
C SER A 73 14.44 4.96 12.89
N ALA A 74 13.55 4.58 13.81
CA ALA A 74 12.14 5.01 13.79
C ALA A 74 12.01 6.55 13.78
N THR A 75 12.87 7.26 14.51
CA THR A 75 12.84 8.74 14.55
C THR A 75 13.32 9.39 13.25
N ALA A 76 14.29 8.79 12.55
CA ALA A 76 14.71 9.28 11.24
C ALA A 76 13.62 9.03 10.19
N LEU A 77 13.03 7.82 10.20
CA LEU A 77 11.89 7.46 9.35
C LEU A 77 10.68 8.38 9.55
N TRP A 78 10.37 8.70 10.82
CA TRP A 78 9.30 9.63 11.14
C TRP A 78 9.58 11.02 10.58
N GLY A 79 10.75 11.58 10.86
CA GLY A 79 11.13 12.90 10.34
C GLY A 79 11.16 12.96 8.83
N GLY A 80 11.66 11.89 8.18
CA GLY A 80 11.61 11.73 6.73
C GLY A 80 10.18 11.68 6.19
N ALA A 81 9.27 10.96 6.86
CA ALA A 81 7.86 10.90 6.48
C ALA A 81 7.23 12.31 6.51
N VAL A 82 7.47 13.08 7.58
CA VAL A 82 6.97 14.46 7.70
C VAL A 82 7.55 15.35 6.61
N ALA A 83 8.88 15.34 6.44
CA ALA A 83 9.56 16.19 5.45
C ALA A 83 9.08 15.91 4.01
N HIS A 84 9.00 14.62 3.62
CA HIS A 84 8.49 14.25 2.30
C HIS A 84 7.01 14.57 2.12
N ALA A 85 6.20 14.49 3.18
CA ALA A 85 4.79 14.88 3.14
C ALA A 85 4.63 16.39 2.91
N GLU A 86 5.43 17.22 3.56
CA GLU A 86 5.40 18.68 3.40
C GLU A 86 5.81 19.14 2.00
N VAL A 87 6.73 18.43 1.35
CA VAL A 87 7.12 18.74 -0.05
C VAL A 87 6.22 18.06 -1.09
N GLY A 88 5.16 17.36 -0.65
CA GLY A 88 4.21 16.68 -1.55
C GLY A 88 4.70 15.35 -2.11
N ASN A 89 5.85 14.84 -1.68
CA ASN A 89 6.36 13.52 -2.09
C ASN A 89 5.67 12.39 -1.31
N LYS A 90 4.39 12.16 -1.65
CA LYS A 90 3.49 11.26 -0.94
C LYS A 90 3.98 9.81 -0.90
N VAL A 91 4.60 9.34 -1.98
CA VAL A 91 5.08 7.95 -2.10
C VAL A 91 6.13 7.63 -1.04
N VAL A 92 7.15 8.48 -0.95
CA VAL A 92 8.23 8.30 0.01
C VAL A 92 7.74 8.54 1.45
N ALA A 93 6.90 9.56 1.65
CA ALA A 93 6.28 9.86 2.94
C ALA A 93 5.54 8.63 3.51
N LEU A 94 4.69 7.99 2.69
CA LEU A 94 3.96 6.77 3.08
C LEU A 94 4.89 5.59 3.35
N SER A 95 5.92 5.40 2.53
CA SER A 95 6.89 4.33 2.73
C SER A 95 7.59 4.48 4.09
N TYR A 96 8.04 5.70 4.43
CA TYR A 96 8.70 5.96 5.70
C TYR A 96 7.73 5.88 6.88
N LEU A 97 6.51 6.40 6.73
CA LEU A 97 5.48 6.29 7.78
C LEU A 97 5.15 4.82 8.09
N ARG A 98 4.98 3.96 7.07
CA ARG A 98 4.76 2.52 7.29
C ARG A 98 5.90 1.87 8.06
N ARG A 99 7.14 2.12 7.64
CA ARG A 99 8.32 1.57 8.34
C ARG A 99 8.39 2.08 9.77
N THR A 100 8.03 3.35 10.00
CA THR A 100 7.93 3.92 11.36
C THR A 100 6.90 3.17 12.19
N LEU A 101 5.68 2.99 11.67
CA LEU A 101 4.58 2.33 12.39
C LEU A 101 4.83 0.84 12.61
N LYS A 102 5.62 0.20 11.74
CA LYS A 102 6.09 -1.18 11.98
C LYS A 102 7.04 -1.25 13.19
N LEU A 103 7.92 -0.27 13.36
CA LEU A 103 8.87 -0.20 14.48
C LEU A 103 8.22 0.34 15.76
N GLN A 104 7.26 1.23 15.62
CA GLN A 104 6.58 1.94 16.70
C GLN A 104 5.08 2.04 16.42
N PRO A 105 4.30 0.97 16.65
CA PRO A 105 2.87 0.94 16.31
C PRO A 105 2.04 2.02 17.00
N THR A 106 2.41 2.40 18.22
CA THR A 106 1.72 3.42 19.03
C THR A 106 1.81 4.83 18.43
N TRP A 107 2.77 5.07 17.50
CA TRP A 107 2.92 6.38 16.87
C TRP A 107 1.84 6.71 15.83
N ILE A 108 0.92 5.77 15.59
CA ILE A 108 -0.25 6.03 14.72
C ILE A 108 -1.10 7.20 15.24
N GLU A 109 -1.22 7.36 16.56
CA GLU A 109 -1.97 8.47 17.14
C GLU A 109 -1.25 9.82 16.92
N MET A 110 0.08 9.82 16.97
CA MET A 110 0.87 11.00 16.59
C MET A 110 0.68 11.33 15.11
N ALA A 111 0.66 10.32 14.24
CA ALA A 111 0.48 10.52 12.80
C ALA A 111 -0.91 11.14 12.46
N LYS A 112 -1.95 10.79 13.20
CA LYS A 112 -3.28 11.44 13.08
C LYS A 112 -3.26 12.91 13.47
N GLY A 113 -2.38 13.30 14.39
CA GLY A 113 -2.20 14.69 14.84
C GLY A 113 -1.36 15.56 13.88
N VAL A 114 -0.66 14.98 12.92
CA VAL A 114 0.13 15.71 11.90
C VAL A 114 -0.71 15.85 10.63
N PRO A 115 -1.19 17.05 10.26
CA PRO A 115 -2.15 17.21 9.15
C PRO A 115 -1.69 16.59 7.83
N THR A 116 -0.41 16.76 7.48
CA THR A 116 0.18 16.20 6.25
C THR A 116 0.23 14.67 6.27
N LEU A 117 0.43 14.04 7.44
CA LEU A 117 0.42 12.58 7.59
C LEU A 117 -1.00 12.03 7.76
N ALA A 118 -1.87 12.75 8.47
CA ALA A 118 -3.28 12.38 8.65
C ALA A 118 -4.00 12.23 7.30
N ALA A 119 -3.68 13.08 6.33
CA ALA A 119 -4.20 12.97 4.97
C ALA A 119 -3.88 11.60 4.32
N PHE A 120 -2.77 10.97 4.65
CA PHE A 120 -2.42 9.64 4.15
C PHE A 120 -3.15 8.52 4.86
N LEU A 121 -3.42 8.68 6.15
CA LEU A 121 -4.20 7.71 6.92
C LEU A 121 -5.69 7.70 6.52
N GLN A 122 -6.15 8.74 5.83
CA GLN A 122 -7.53 8.87 5.36
C GLN A 122 -7.82 8.20 4.01
N TRP A 123 -6.83 7.66 3.30
CA TRP A 123 -7.08 7.04 1.99
C TRP A 123 -8.05 5.87 2.03
N SER A 124 -7.92 4.99 3.02
CA SER A 124 -8.85 3.89 3.20
C SER A 124 -10.27 4.40 3.52
N THR A 125 -10.38 5.46 4.32
CA THR A 125 -11.67 6.09 4.66
C THR A 125 -12.32 6.71 3.42
N ARG A 126 -11.55 7.47 2.61
CA ARG A 126 -12.06 8.04 1.35
C ARG A 126 -12.49 6.96 0.38
N THR A 127 -11.64 5.94 0.16
CA THR A 127 -12.00 4.81 -0.71
C THR A 127 -13.28 4.13 -0.23
N ALA A 128 -13.45 3.93 1.09
CA ALA A 128 -14.66 3.37 1.65
C ALA A 128 -15.89 4.26 1.42
N GLU A 129 -15.76 5.58 1.53
CA GLU A 129 -16.84 6.54 1.26
C GLU A 129 -17.25 6.53 -0.21
N ASP A 130 -16.28 6.53 -1.14
CA ASP A 130 -16.58 6.48 -2.57
C ASP A 130 -17.18 5.13 -2.99
N LEU A 131 -16.69 4.03 -2.41
CA LEU A 131 -17.31 2.73 -2.62
C LEU A 131 -18.76 2.71 -2.10
N LYS A 132 -19.08 3.41 -1.00
CA LYS A 132 -20.46 3.56 -0.53
C LYS A 132 -21.33 4.38 -1.49
N GLN A 133 -20.78 5.40 -2.14
CA GLN A 133 -21.50 6.15 -3.17
C GLN A 133 -21.79 5.28 -4.40
N VAL A 134 -20.82 4.45 -4.80
CA VAL A 134 -20.94 3.58 -5.99
C VAL A 134 -21.86 2.39 -5.72
N PHE A 135 -21.71 1.71 -4.59
CA PHE A 135 -22.36 0.42 -4.32
C PHE A 135 -23.51 0.51 -3.31
N GLY A 136 -23.65 1.61 -2.59
CA GLY A 136 -24.56 1.75 -1.46
C GLY A 136 -23.96 1.22 -0.15
N ALA A 137 -24.83 0.92 0.82
CA ALA A 137 -24.38 0.39 2.10
C ALA A 137 -23.81 -1.04 1.98
N PHE A 138 -22.76 -1.31 2.72
CA PHE A 138 -22.12 -2.63 2.78
C PHE A 138 -21.58 -2.91 4.19
N SER A 139 -21.31 -4.16 4.50
CA SER A 139 -20.54 -4.58 5.66
C SER A 139 -19.08 -4.77 5.30
N THR A 140 -18.19 -4.63 6.28
CA THR A 140 -16.75 -4.89 6.11
C THR A 140 -16.25 -5.96 7.05
N ARG A 141 -15.20 -6.67 6.63
CA ARG A 141 -14.43 -7.56 7.49
C ARG A 141 -12.94 -7.25 7.33
N THR A 142 -12.23 -7.18 8.43
CA THR A 142 -10.79 -6.93 8.46
C THR A 142 -10.01 -8.25 8.40
N TYR A 143 -9.04 -8.32 7.50
CA TYR A 143 -8.08 -9.39 7.38
C TYR A 143 -6.69 -8.86 7.74
N ARG A 144 -5.91 -9.63 8.51
CA ARG A 144 -4.56 -9.28 8.92
C ARG A 144 -3.54 -10.16 8.20
N HIS A 145 -2.38 -9.59 7.92
CA HIS A 145 -1.28 -10.34 7.34
C HIS A 145 -0.69 -11.32 8.35
N ALA A 146 -0.49 -12.58 7.95
CA ALA A 146 -0.05 -13.66 8.87
C ALA A 146 1.34 -13.40 9.51
N GLY A 147 2.22 -12.65 8.85
CA GLY A 147 3.57 -12.35 9.33
C GLY A 147 3.77 -10.90 9.83
N ASP A 148 2.73 -10.06 9.83
CA ASP A 148 2.82 -8.66 10.21
C ASP A 148 1.45 -8.10 10.63
N ASP A 149 1.15 -8.16 11.90
CA ASP A 149 -0.14 -7.71 12.46
C ASP A 149 -0.43 -6.21 12.25
N THR A 150 0.58 -5.42 11.90
CA THR A 150 0.40 -3.99 11.58
C THR A 150 -0.21 -3.79 10.20
N ARG A 151 -0.22 -4.83 9.36
CA ARG A 151 -0.78 -4.81 8.01
C ARG A 151 -2.15 -5.44 8.00
N ALA A 152 -3.13 -4.68 7.59
CA ALA A 152 -4.50 -5.13 7.45
C ALA A 152 -5.13 -4.58 6.17
N VAL A 153 -6.06 -5.33 5.61
CA VAL A 153 -6.95 -4.91 4.54
C VAL A 153 -8.38 -5.22 4.99
N GLU A 154 -9.28 -4.28 4.75
CA GLU A 154 -10.70 -4.56 4.90
C GLU A 154 -11.26 -5.08 3.58
N VAL A 155 -12.26 -5.95 3.65
CA VAL A 155 -13.01 -6.39 2.48
C VAL A 155 -14.47 -6.02 2.70
N ALA A 156 -14.98 -5.15 1.83
CA ALA A 156 -16.39 -4.82 1.74
C ALA A 156 -17.16 -5.99 1.12
N ARG A 157 -18.34 -6.28 1.70
CA ARG A 157 -19.28 -7.30 1.23
C ARG A 157 -20.57 -6.61 0.85
N ILE A 158 -20.91 -6.69 -0.42
CA ILE A 158 -21.98 -5.93 -1.07
C ILE A 158 -22.96 -6.93 -1.68
N VAL A 159 -24.23 -6.78 -1.32
CA VAL A 159 -25.33 -7.68 -1.74
C VAL A 159 -25.98 -7.14 -2.99
N ASP A 160 -26.49 -8.04 -3.84
CA ASP A 160 -27.26 -7.72 -5.05
C ASP A 160 -26.55 -6.75 -6.00
N ARG A 161 -25.24 -6.89 -6.11
CA ARG A 161 -24.42 -6.16 -7.08
C ARG A 161 -23.50 -7.14 -7.83
N PRO A 162 -23.32 -6.94 -9.14
CA PRO A 162 -23.93 -5.92 -10.02
C PRO A 162 -25.41 -6.18 -10.35
N ALA A 163 -25.95 -7.33 -9.97
CA ALA A 163 -27.33 -7.73 -10.18
C ALA A 163 -27.89 -8.47 -8.97
N VAL A 164 -29.20 -8.59 -8.88
CA VAL A 164 -29.89 -9.37 -7.83
C VAL A 164 -29.35 -10.80 -7.82
N GLY A 165 -29.10 -11.36 -6.64
CA GLY A 165 -28.51 -12.69 -6.43
C GLY A 165 -27.00 -12.77 -6.67
N ARG A 166 -26.32 -11.66 -6.91
CA ARG A 166 -24.87 -11.56 -7.01
C ARG A 166 -24.28 -10.87 -5.80
N TRP A 167 -23.11 -11.31 -5.42
CA TRP A 167 -22.31 -10.73 -4.34
C TRP A 167 -21.07 -10.09 -4.93
N THR A 168 -20.76 -8.91 -4.44
CA THR A 168 -19.51 -8.21 -4.78
C THR A 168 -18.67 -8.04 -3.53
N PHE A 169 -17.41 -8.39 -3.62
CA PHE A 169 -16.40 -8.20 -2.58
C PHE A 169 -15.35 -7.22 -3.12
N VAL A 170 -14.96 -6.24 -2.30
CA VAL A 170 -13.99 -5.20 -2.69
C VAL A 170 -13.00 -4.99 -1.54
N THR A 171 -11.71 -4.97 -1.83
CA THR A 171 -10.71 -4.57 -0.82
C THR A 171 -10.84 -3.09 -0.50
N ILE A 172 -10.50 -2.74 0.74
CA ILE A 172 -10.36 -1.36 1.21
C ILE A 172 -9.04 -1.30 1.99
N GLY A 173 -8.07 -0.56 1.46
CA GLY A 173 -6.79 -0.38 2.10
C GLY A 173 -5.58 -0.84 1.29
N LEU A 174 -5.76 -1.58 0.19
CA LEU A 174 -4.68 -1.83 -0.77
C LEU A 174 -4.21 -0.52 -1.42
N THR A 175 -5.11 0.47 -1.55
CA THR A 175 -4.78 1.85 -1.92
C THR A 175 -3.74 2.52 -1.02
N ASN A 176 -3.53 2.04 0.21
CA ASN A 176 -2.45 2.51 1.08
C ASN A 176 -1.08 1.95 0.68
N HIS A 177 -1.04 0.93 -0.17
CA HIS A 177 0.22 0.39 -0.68
C HIS A 177 0.85 1.36 -1.68
N VAL A 178 2.18 1.52 -1.57
CA VAL A 178 2.96 2.36 -2.49
C VAL A 178 3.62 1.44 -3.50
N TRP A 179 3.17 1.57 -4.74
CA TRP A 179 3.75 0.82 -5.85
C TRP A 179 5.11 1.42 -6.26
N PRO A 180 6.03 0.62 -6.82
CA PRO A 180 7.32 1.12 -7.28
C PRO A 180 7.21 2.27 -8.30
N ASP A 181 6.19 2.20 -9.16
CA ASP A 181 5.85 3.24 -10.12
C ASP A 181 4.77 4.15 -9.51
N ALA A 182 5.16 5.37 -9.14
CA ALA A 182 4.30 6.32 -8.46
C ALA A 182 3.23 6.96 -9.38
N GLU A 183 3.39 6.89 -10.70
CA GLU A 183 2.43 7.44 -11.67
C GLU A 183 1.23 6.52 -11.88
N ARG A 184 1.35 5.25 -11.50
CA ARG A 184 0.25 4.29 -11.62
C ARG A 184 -0.91 4.64 -10.69
N PRO A 185 -2.15 4.40 -11.13
CA PRO A 185 -3.33 4.52 -10.28
C PRO A 185 -3.18 3.69 -9.01
N ARG A 186 -3.75 4.14 -7.92
CA ARG A 186 -3.98 3.29 -6.76
C ARG A 186 -5.01 2.24 -7.12
N ILE A 187 -4.94 1.07 -6.49
CA ILE A 187 -5.78 -0.05 -6.88
C ILE A 187 -6.45 -0.68 -5.68
N GLU A 188 -7.71 -1.04 -5.84
CA GLU A 188 -8.41 -2.01 -5.00
C GLU A 188 -8.85 -3.21 -5.86
N LEU A 189 -9.00 -4.35 -5.24
CA LEU A 189 -9.40 -5.59 -5.89
C LEU A 189 -10.90 -5.79 -5.74
N ILE A 190 -11.55 -6.27 -6.80
CA ILE A 190 -12.99 -6.57 -6.80
C ILE A 190 -13.22 -8.01 -7.28
N LEU A 191 -14.06 -8.74 -6.57
CA LEU A 191 -14.46 -10.11 -6.92
C LEU A 191 -15.98 -10.24 -6.90
N GLN A 192 -16.55 -10.94 -7.88
CA GLN A 192 -17.96 -11.26 -7.95
C GLN A 192 -18.18 -12.73 -7.62
N SER A 193 -19.26 -13.03 -6.90
CA SER A 193 -19.69 -14.40 -6.62
C SER A 193 -21.21 -14.55 -6.71
N ILE A 194 -21.68 -15.75 -7.06
CA ILE A 194 -23.09 -16.11 -6.99
C ILE A 194 -23.51 -16.58 -5.60
N VAL A 195 -22.55 -16.78 -4.71
CA VAL A 195 -22.80 -17.20 -3.33
C VAL A 195 -22.08 -16.27 -2.36
N ASP A 196 -22.69 -16.08 -1.21
CA ASP A 196 -22.06 -15.41 -0.08
C ASP A 196 -21.16 -16.40 0.65
N HIS A 197 -19.88 -16.30 0.38
CA HIS A 197 -18.91 -17.18 1.00
C HIS A 197 -17.69 -16.41 1.54
N GLU A 198 -17.32 -16.69 2.76
CA GLU A 198 -16.18 -16.04 3.44
C GLU A 198 -14.87 -16.15 2.65
N VAL A 199 -14.69 -17.23 1.92
CA VAL A 199 -13.51 -17.46 1.09
C VAL A 199 -13.27 -16.35 0.06
N CYS A 200 -14.32 -15.67 -0.42
CA CYS A 200 -14.18 -14.55 -1.35
C CYS A 200 -13.35 -13.41 -0.74
N GLY A 201 -13.60 -13.09 0.52
CA GLY A 201 -12.82 -12.10 1.26
C GLY A 201 -11.39 -12.57 1.52
N GLN A 202 -11.19 -13.84 1.84
CA GLN A 202 -9.86 -14.43 2.05
C GLN A 202 -9.02 -14.40 0.76
N ILE A 203 -9.61 -14.73 -0.40
CA ILE A 203 -8.96 -14.66 -1.71
C ILE A 203 -8.44 -13.24 -1.96
N LEU A 204 -9.31 -12.24 -1.80
CA LEU A 204 -8.94 -10.84 -2.02
C LEU A 204 -7.87 -10.36 -1.05
N ALA A 205 -7.99 -10.70 0.23
CA ALA A 205 -7.01 -10.32 1.24
C ALA A 205 -5.65 -10.97 0.97
N ASN A 206 -5.62 -12.27 0.68
CA ASN A 206 -4.40 -13.00 0.38
C ASN A 206 -3.69 -12.43 -0.86
N LEU A 207 -4.46 -12.18 -1.92
CA LEU A 207 -3.94 -11.54 -3.13
C LEU A 207 -3.39 -10.13 -2.82
N ALA A 208 -4.12 -9.30 -2.06
CA ALA A 208 -3.68 -7.96 -1.71
C ALA A 208 -2.36 -7.97 -0.94
N PHE A 209 -2.19 -8.89 0.00
CA PHE A 209 -0.92 -9.05 0.73
C PHE A 209 0.19 -9.55 -0.18
N HIS A 210 -0.07 -10.55 -1.03
CA HIS A 210 0.91 -11.06 -1.98
C HIS A 210 1.41 -9.96 -2.93
N LEU A 211 0.50 -9.17 -3.50
CA LEU A 211 0.85 -8.05 -4.37
C LEU A 211 1.68 -6.99 -3.65
N ALA A 212 1.31 -6.68 -2.41
CA ALA A 212 2.03 -5.70 -1.59
C ALA A 212 3.43 -6.21 -1.17
N ASP A 213 3.61 -7.50 -0.94
CA ASP A 213 4.89 -8.11 -0.57
C ASP A 213 5.86 -8.18 -1.74
N THR A 214 5.34 -8.51 -2.91
CA THR A 214 6.13 -8.66 -4.13
C THR A 214 6.38 -7.33 -4.85
N GLY A 215 5.59 -6.29 -4.56
CA GLY A 215 5.58 -5.03 -5.32
C GLY A 215 5.02 -5.19 -6.73
N PHE A 216 4.37 -6.32 -7.02
CA PHE A 216 3.80 -6.62 -8.32
C PHE A 216 2.48 -5.86 -8.52
N TYR A 217 2.44 -4.97 -9.52
CA TYR A 217 1.22 -4.25 -9.86
C TYR A 217 0.27 -5.11 -10.71
N PRO A 218 -1.00 -5.31 -10.31
CA PRO A 218 -1.93 -6.21 -10.97
C PRO A 218 -2.56 -5.58 -12.21
N GLU A 219 -1.82 -5.54 -13.32
CA GLU A 219 -2.34 -5.08 -14.60
C GLU A 219 -3.40 -6.02 -15.16
N PRO A 220 -4.38 -5.51 -15.93
CA PRO A 220 -5.30 -6.35 -16.65
C PRO A 220 -4.58 -7.29 -17.64
N GLY A 221 -5.02 -8.54 -17.68
CA GLY A 221 -4.41 -9.57 -18.53
C GLY A 221 -3.38 -10.46 -17.82
N VAL A 222 -3.06 -10.19 -16.58
CA VAL A 222 -2.06 -10.97 -15.80
C VAL A 222 -2.71 -12.10 -15.03
N VAL A 223 -1.94 -13.18 -14.83
CA VAL A 223 -2.29 -14.26 -13.91
C VAL A 223 -1.34 -14.26 -12.72
N VAL A 224 -1.89 -14.32 -11.51
CA VAL A 224 -1.15 -14.59 -10.28
C VAL A 224 -1.41 -16.03 -9.88
N ARG A 225 -0.32 -16.79 -9.78
CA ARG A 225 -0.40 -18.24 -9.56
C ARG A 225 -0.62 -18.56 -8.09
N ASP A 226 -1.31 -19.65 -7.87
CA ASP A 226 -1.43 -20.35 -6.58
C ASP A 226 -1.94 -19.50 -5.41
N VAL A 227 -2.62 -18.40 -5.69
CA VAL A 227 -3.18 -17.50 -4.66
C VAL A 227 -4.25 -18.18 -3.84
N ILE A 228 -5.10 -18.97 -4.50
CA ILE A 228 -6.19 -19.70 -3.86
C ILE A 228 -5.69 -21.08 -3.40
N GLY A 229 -4.79 -21.70 -4.16
CA GLY A 229 -4.13 -22.95 -3.77
C GLY A 229 -3.48 -22.84 -2.39
N ALA A 230 -2.73 -21.77 -2.18
CA ALA A 230 -2.05 -21.49 -0.91
C ALA A 230 -2.99 -21.23 0.28
N LEU A 231 -4.28 -20.93 0.05
CA LEU A 231 -5.26 -20.74 1.12
C LEU A 231 -5.70 -22.05 1.80
N GLY A 232 -5.51 -23.19 1.13
CA GLY A 232 -6.01 -24.46 1.63
C GLY A 232 -7.54 -24.48 1.80
N ALA A 233 -8.27 -23.80 0.90
CA ALA A 233 -9.73 -23.66 0.92
C ALA A 233 -10.46 -24.93 0.39
N GLY A 234 -9.91 -26.10 0.66
CA GLY A 234 -10.46 -27.39 0.25
C GLY A 234 -10.58 -27.51 -1.26
N ASP A 235 -11.70 -28.07 -1.72
CA ASP A 235 -12.02 -28.31 -3.13
C ASP A 235 -11.87 -27.07 -4.04
N LEU A 236 -12.11 -25.87 -3.53
CA LEU A 236 -11.90 -24.65 -4.30
C LEU A 236 -10.42 -24.44 -4.68
N SER A 237 -9.49 -24.68 -3.73
CA SER A 237 -8.05 -24.54 -3.96
C SER A 237 -7.52 -25.53 -5.00
N GLU A 238 -8.15 -26.69 -5.12
CA GLU A 238 -7.78 -27.71 -6.14
C GLU A 238 -8.34 -27.35 -7.52
N ARG A 239 -9.58 -26.86 -7.57
CA ARG A 239 -10.26 -26.57 -8.84
C ARG A 239 -9.87 -25.24 -9.47
N LEU A 240 -9.69 -24.20 -8.67
CA LEU A 240 -9.43 -22.83 -9.12
C LEU A 240 -8.26 -22.21 -8.34
N PRO A 241 -7.05 -22.78 -8.44
CA PRO A 241 -5.90 -22.36 -7.60
C PRO A 241 -5.35 -20.98 -7.91
N HIS A 242 -5.59 -20.47 -9.12
CA HIS A 242 -4.98 -19.22 -9.61
C HIS A 242 -6.00 -18.11 -9.74
N VAL A 243 -5.52 -16.89 -9.96
CA VAL A 243 -6.38 -15.74 -10.27
C VAL A 243 -5.91 -15.03 -11.53
N TYR A 244 -6.86 -14.66 -12.36
CA TYR A 244 -6.69 -13.81 -13.53
C TYR A 244 -7.20 -12.40 -13.21
N ILE A 245 -6.45 -11.39 -13.60
CA ILE A 245 -6.77 -9.97 -13.35
C ILE A 245 -7.30 -9.36 -14.65
N ARG A 246 -8.41 -8.63 -14.55
CA ARG A 246 -8.94 -7.85 -15.67
C ARG A 246 -9.56 -6.53 -15.26
N VAL A 247 -9.91 -5.71 -16.23
CA VAL A 247 -10.77 -4.55 -16.02
C VAL A 247 -12.15 -5.02 -15.57
N PRO A 248 -12.76 -4.42 -14.54
CA PRO A 248 -14.09 -4.79 -14.05
C PRO A 248 -15.16 -4.75 -15.15
N ARG A 249 -15.98 -5.80 -15.22
CA ARG A 249 -17.11 -5.89 -16.14
C ARG A 249 -18.38 -6.30 -15.41
N GLY A 250 -19.51 -5.78 -15.85
CA GLY A 250 -20.83 -6.09 -15.29
C GLY A 250 -21.32 -5.07 -14.26
N TRP A 251 -20.49 -4.10 -13.85
CA TRP A 251 -20.90 -2.99 -12.98
C TRP A 251 -21.08 -1.70 -13.80
N THR A 252 -21.99 -0.83 -13.31
CA THR A 252 -22.33 0.45 -13.93
C THR A 252 -21.66 1.63 -13.19
N PHE A 253 -20.35 1.58 -13.01
CA PHE A 253 -19.59 2.67 -12.45
C PHE A 253 -18.47 3.11 -13.41
N SER A 254 -18.06 4.35 -13.27
CA SER A 254 -16.90 4.90 -14.01
C SER A 254 -15.61 4.68 -13.24
N LEU A 255 -14.53 4.34 -13.94
CA LEU A 255 -13.18 4.28 -13.41
C LEU A 255 -12.32 5.34 -14.12
N PRO A 256 -11.33 5.91 -13.45
CA PRO A 256 -10.98 5.72 -12.03
C PRO A 256 -11.99 6.37 -11.08
N LEU A 257 -12.01 5.91 -9.82
CA LEU A 257 -12.75 6.56 -8.75
C LEU A 257 -12.08 7.91 -8.43
N ASP A 258 -12.88 8.96 -8.26
CA ASP A 258 -12.39 10.32 -8.01
C ASP A 258 -12.11 10.58 -6.52
N VAL A 259 -11.12 9.87 -5.99
CA VAL A 259 -10.65 10.00 -4.59
C VAL A 259 -9.46 10.95 -4.44
N GLY A 260 -9.08 11.63 -5.52
CA GLY A 260 -7.92 12.53 -5.57
C GLY A 260 -6.67 11.89 -6.21
N PRO A 261 -5.64 12.68 -6.52
CA PRO A 261 -4.44 12.19 -7.20
C PRO A 261 -3.51 11.39 -6.25
N PRO A 262 -2.94 10.25 -6.70
CA PRO A 262 -3.28 9.54 -7.92
C PRO A 262 -4.68 8.91 -7.84
N PRO A 263 -5.35 8.70 -9.00
CA PRO A 263 -6.70 8.12 -9.03
C PRO A 263 -6.71 6.69 -8.49
N VAL A 264 -7.88 6.25 -8.03
CA VAL A 264 -8.10 4.86 -7.60
C VAL A 264 -8.81 4.09 -8.71
N THR A 265 -8.28 2.92 -9.07
CA THR A 265 -8.94 1.99 -9.98
C THR A 265 -9.30 0.69 -9.28
N LEU A 266 -10.16 -0.10 -9.92
CA LEU A 266 -10.51 -1.44 -9.45
C LEU A 266 -9.96 -2.48 -10.43
N ALA A 267 -9.40 -3.57 -9.90
CA ALA A 267 -8.99 -4.73 -10.68
C ALA A 267 -9.89 -5.92 -10.36
N GLN A 268 -10.56 -6.46 -11.38
CA GLN A 268 -11.41 -7.62 -11.18
C GLN A 268 -10.58 -8.90 -11.08
N VAL A 269 -10.79 -9.62 -10.01
CA VAL A 269 -10.16 -10.90 -9.68
C VAL A 269 -11.08 -12.03 -10.13
N ILE A 270 -10.56 -12.91 -10.96
CA ILE A 270 -11.28 -14.09 -11.47
C ILE A 270 -10.49 -15.33 -11.08
N PRO A 271 -11.03 -16.18 -10.19
CA PRO A 271 -10.46 -17.49 -9.94
C PRO A 271 -10.43 -18.35 -11.19
N ILE A 272 -9.30 -18.98 -11.51
CA ILE A 272 -9.12 -19.81 -12.70
C ILE A 272 -8.46 -21.15 -12.37
N SER A 273 -8.76 -22.15 -13.22
CA SER A 273 -8.21 -23.50 -13.13
C SER A 273 -6.81 -23.61 -13.76
N GLU A 274 -6.13 -24.74 -13.52
CA GLU A 274 -4.89 -25.08 -14.21
C GLU A 274 -5.06 -25.14 -15.74
N LEU A 275 -6.19 -25.62 -16.22
CA LEU A 275 -6.49 -25.66 -17.66
C LEU A 275 -6.56 -24.24 -18.24
N GLU A 276 -7.29 -23.35 -17.58
CA GLU A 276 -7.42 -21.95 -17.98
C GLU A 276 -6.09 -21.20 -17.88
N TYR A 277 -5.30 -21.49 -16.86
CA TYR A 277 -3.91 -21.01 -16.76
C TYR A 277 -3.06 -21.51 -17.93
N GLY A 278 -3.20 -22.77 -18.32
CA GLY A 278 -2.52 -23.34 -19.49
C GLY A 278 -2.87 -22.63 -20.80
N ILE A 279 -4.14 -22.25 -21.00
CA ILE A 279 -4.58 -21.46 -22.16
C ILE A 279 -3.88 -20.10 -22.16
N TRP A 280 -3.88 -19.39 -21.03
CA TRP A 280 -3.23 -18.08 -20.89
C TRP A 280 -1.71 -18.16 -21.10
N LYS A 281 -1.04 -19.12 -20.44
CA LYS A 281 0.41 -19.29 -20.47
C LYS A 281 0.94 -19.59 -21.87
N ASN A 282 0.24 -20.45 -22.60
CA ASN A 282 0.69 -20.92 -23.90
C ASN A 282 0.25 -19.98 -25.03
N LYS A 283 -0.51 -18.90 -24.72
CA LYS A 283 -1.06 -17.95 -25.71
C LYS A 283 -1.80 -18.64 -26.86
N ILE A 284 -2.43 -19.77 -26.57
CA ILE A 284 -3.24 -20.54 -27.54
C ILE A 284 -4.36 -19.67 -28.07
N THR A 285 -4.99 -18.91 -27.15
CA THR A 285 -5.96 -17.85 -27.42
C THR A 285 -5.96 -16.91 -26.21
N ASP A 286 -6.52 -15.70 -26.36
CA ASP A 286 -6.74 -14.84 -25.21
C ASP A 286 -7.74 -15.52 -24.26
N LEU A 287 -7.44 -15.49 -22.97
CA LEU A 287 -8.25 -16.19 -21.96
C LEU A 287 -9.69 -15.67 -21.92
N GLU A 288 -9.91 -14.36 -22.05
CA GLU A 288 -11.26 -13.80 -22.00
C GLU A 288 -12.18 -14.27 -23.14
N PRO A 289 -11.75 -14.26 -24.42
CA PRO A 289 -12.52 -14.89 -25.49
C PRO A 289 -12.78 -16.38 -25.26
N ALA A 290 -11.81 -17.12 -24.71
CA ALA A 290 -11.97 -18.53 -24.40
C ALA A 290 -13.03 -18.79 -23.34
N LEU A 291 -13.04 -18.00 -22.26
CA LEU A 291 -14.07 -18.06 -21.21
C LEU A 291 -15.46 -17.69 -21.76
N ALA A 292 -15.53 -16.65 -22.60
CA ALA A 292 -16.76 -16.20 -23.21
C ALA A 292 -17.36 -17.24 -24.19
N ALA A 293 -16.53 -17.84 -25.05
CA ALA A 293 -16.95 -18.87 -25.99
C ALA A 293 -17.52 -20.11 -25.29
N ARG A 294 -17.02 -20.43 -24.12
CA ARG A 294 -17.51 -21.53 -23.28
C ARG A 294 -18.63 -21.13 -22.32
N LYS A 295 -19.10 -19.87 -22.40
CA LYS A 295 -20.17 -19.32 -21.55
C LYS A 295 -19.90 -19.51 -20.05
N VAL A 296 -18.63 -19.36 -19.64
CA VAL A 296 -18.21 -19.53 -18.25
C VAL A 296 -18.78 -18.41 -17.39
N ASP A 297 -19.55 -18.77 -16.35
CA ASP A 297 -19.91 -17.81 -15.30
C ASP A 297 -18.72 -17.67 -14.33
N VAL A 298 -17.94 -16.63 -14.51
CA VAL A 298 -16.74 -16.36 -13.69
C VAL A 298 -17.05 -16.07 -12.21
N ALA A 299 -18.32 -15.83 -11.87
CA ALA A 299 -18.78 -15.64 -10.50
C ALA A 299 -19.16 -16.96 -9.83
N ASP A 300 -19.27 -18.05 -10.57
CA ASP A 300 -19.52 -19.37 -10.00
C ASP A 300 -18.21 -20.02 -9.53
N LEU A 301 -17.94 -19.93 -8.23
CA LEU A 301 -16.79 -20.56 -7.61
C LEU A 301 -16.90 -22.09 -7.50
N LYS A 302 -18.07 -22.67 -7.82
CA LYS A 302 -18.28 -24.13 -7.85
C LYS A 302 -17.99 -24.74 -9.23
N ARG A 303 -17.73 -23.92 -10.24
CA ARG A 303 -17.42 -24.39 -11.59
C ARG A 303 -16.15 -25.25 -11.62
N SER A 304 -16.10 -26.17 -12.54
CA SER A 304 -14.98 -27.12 -12.70
C SER A 304 -13.82 -26.59 -13.55
N GLY A 305 -13.81 -25.32 -13.89
CA GLY A 305 -12.88 -24.80 -14.89
C GLY A 305 -13.34 -25.10 -16.33
N ALA A 306 -12.93 -24.27 -17.27
CA ALA A 306 -13.35 -24.40 -18.67
C ALA A 306 -12.40 -25.27 -19.48
#